data_59513ec1acdd4e27c5d6375b0a1433fb
#
_entry.id   59513ec1acdd4e27c5d6375b0a1433fb
#
_cell.length_a   1.000
_cell.length_b   1.000
_cell.length_c   1.000
_cell.angle_alpha   90.00
_cell.angle_beta   90.00
_cell.angle_gamma   90.00
#
_symmetry.space_group_name_H-M   'P 1'
#
loop_
_entity.id
_entity.type
_entity.pdbx_description
1 polymer ?
#
loop_
_entity_poly.entity_id
_entity_poly.type
_entity_poly.pdbx_seq_one_letter_code
_entity_poly.pdbx_strand_id
1 'polypeptide(L)'
;DQRFGPWRDTHLEMRGPVVQAVQLVFLEDWFWAANQIPDLTWDTQPEERNQIAAIIPTGPADPADSWQLIVAEAANSARRKLWIASPYFVPDEGVLTALQAASIRGVDVRILLPERADHLLVWLSAFSYYEQSIPYGIRLLRYHRGFLHQKVMLIDDRLAAGGTANLDNRSFRLNFEITG
;
A
#
# COMPACT_ATOMS: atom_id res chain seq x y z
N ASP A 1 9.03 -16.62 12.73
CA ASP A 1 8.14 -16.72 13.89
C ASP A 1 7.37 -18.04 13.82
N GLN A 2 7.52 -18.90 14.83
CA GLN A 2 6.87 -20.23 14.87
C GLN A 2 5.32 -20.13 14.89
N ARG A 3 4.79 -19.00 15.33
CA ARG A 3 3.33 -18.78 15.42
C ARG A 3 2.66 -18.59 14.05
N PHE A 4 3.34 -17.91 13.12
CA PHE A 4 2.73 -17.49 11.85
C PHE A 4 3.26 -18.28 10.64
N GLY A 5 4.33 -19.06 10.81
CA GLY A 5 5.02 -19.69 9.70
C GLY A 5 5.85 -18.69 8.88
N PRO A 6 6.12 -18.99 7.60
CA PRO A 6 6.90 -18.09 6.75
C PRO A 6 6.13 -16.79 6.46
N TRP A 7 6.85 -15.68 6.49
CA TRP A 7 6.32 -14.37 6.10
C TRP A 7 6.32 -14.24 4.57
N ARG A 8 5.20 -13.82 4.03
CA ARG A 8 5.06 -13.46 2.62
C ARG A 8 5.13 -11.95 2.49
N ASP A 9 6.27 -11.47 2.08
CA ASP A 9 6.52 -10.06 1.82
C ASP A 9 6.94 -9.83 0.36
N THR A 10 6.96 -8.59 -0.09
CA THR A 10 7.41 -8.18 -1.41
C THR A 10 8.41 -7.05 -1.26
N HIS A 11 9.57 -7.20 -1.88
CA HIS A 11 10.60 -6.18 -1.91
C HIS A 11 10.74 -5.64 -3.34
N LEU A 12 10.99 -4.35 -3.43
CA LEU A 12 11.31 -3.67 -4.68
C LEU A 12 12.82 -3.35 -4.69
N GLU A 13 13.52 -3.81 -5.70
CA GLU A 13 14.87 -3.35 -5.98
C GLU A 13 14.78 -2.21 -6.99
N MET A 14 15.33 -1.06 -6.63
CA MET A 14 15.34 0.15 -7.46
C MET A 14 16.77 0.56 -7.78
N ARG A 15 17.01 0.98 -9.02
CA ARG A 15 18.30 1.49 -9.48
C ARG A 15 18.09 2.76 -10.31
N GLY A 16 19.15 3.55 -10.44
CA GLY A 16 19.13 4.78 -11.22
C GLY A 16 18.49 5.97 -10.47
N PRO A 17 18.02 6.99 -11.19
CA PRO A 17 17.62 8.28 -10.60
C PRO A 17 16.49 8.20 -9.56
N VAL A 18 15.62 7.19 -9.62
CA VAL A 18 14.53 7.01 -8.64
C VAL A 18 15.05 6.81 -7.22
N VAL A 19 16.28 6.30 -7.05
CA VAL A 19 16.92 6.11 -5.74
C VAL A 19 17.07 7.44 -5.00
N GLN A 20 17.29 8.55 -5.72
CA GLN A 20 17.39 9.88 -5.11
C GLN A 20 16.09 10.30 -4.43
N ALA A 21 14.94 9.92 -4.98
CA ALA A 21 13.65 10.20 -4.35
C ALA A 21 13.48 9.43 -3.03
N VAL A 22 13.90 8.15 -2.98
CA VAL A 22 13.93 7.37 -1.72
C VAL A 22 14.90 7.98 -0.71
N GLN A 23 16.04 8.47 -1.19
CA GLN A 23 17.07 9.11 -0.38
C GLN A 23 16.57 10.41 0.27
N LEU A 24 15.75 11.20 -0.45
CA LEU A 24 15.11 12.39 0.10
C LEU A 24 14.15 12.04 1.25
N VAL A 25 13.30 11.03 1.07
CA VAL A 25 12.40 10.56 2.14
C VAL A 25 13.20 10.12 3.38
N PHE A 26 14.29 9.37 3.16
CA PHE A 26 15.19 8.98 4.25
C PHE A 26 15.79 10.20 4.97
N LEU A 27 16.19 11.24 4.22
CA LEU A 27 16.77 12.46 4.79
C LEU A 27 15.76 13.22 5.65
N GLU A 28 14.52 13.30 5.23
CA GLU A 28 13.45 13.94 6.00
C GLU A 28 13.23 13.21 7.33
N ASP A 29 13.09 11.90 7.31
CA ASP A 29 12.93 11.07 8.50
C ASP A 29 14.16 11.14 9.41
N TRP A 30 15.36 11.11 8.82
CA TRP A 30 16.61 11.23 9.58
C TRP A 30 16.73 12.60 10.25
N PHE A 31 16.40 13.67 9.54
CA PHE A 31 16.41 15.02 10.12
C PHE A 31 15.44 15.13 11.30
N TRP A 32 14.25 14.58 11.16
CA TRP A 32 13.27 14.51 12.24
C TRP A 32 13.81 13.76 13.48
N ALA A 33 14.47 12.64 13.27
CA ALA A 33 14.97 11.80 14.35
C ALA A 33 16.24 12.33 15.01
N ALA A 34 17.18 12.88 14.23
CA ALA A 34 18.53 13.20 14.67
C ALA A 34 18.87 14.69 14.64
N ASN A 35 18.02 15.54 14.05
CA ASN A 35 18.27 16.96 13.79
C ASN A 35 19.62 17.21 13.07
N GLN A 36 19.98 16.30 12.16
CA GLN A 36 21.22 16.32 11.39
C GLN A 36 20.93 15.96 9.94
N ILE A 37 21.72 16.49 9.03
CA ILE A 37 21.68 16.11 7.60
C ILE A 37 22.95 15.30 7.34
N PRO A 38 22.86 13.99 7.06
CA PRO A 38 24.01 13.18 6.70
C PRO A 38 24.55 13.57 5.32
N ASP A 39 25.84 13.39 5.13
CA ASP A 39 26.46 13.55 3.81
C ASP A 39 26.15 12.31 2.98
N LEU A 40 25.37 12.49 1.92
CA LEU A 40 24.91 11.40 1.04
C LEU A 40 25.43 11.63 -0.39
N THR A 41 25.69 10.54 -1.06
CA THR A 41 26.05 10.58 -2.49
C THR A 41 24.79 10.70 -3.34
N TRP A 42 24.76 11.68 -4.23
CA TRP A 42 23.62 11.99 -5.11
C TRP A 42 23.89 11.63 -6.58
N ASP A 43 24.98 10.93 -6.85
CA ASP A 43 25.35 10.51 -8.20
C ASP A 43 24.67 9.17 -8.53
N THR A 44 23.62 9.26 -9.36
CA THR A 44 22.93 8.09 -9.88
C THR A 44 22.99 8.13 -11.42
N GLN A 45 23.37 7.01 -12.02
CA GLN A 45 23.41 6.87 -13.47
C GLN A 45 22.10 6.26 -13.98
N PRO A 46 21.62 6.69 -15.16
CA PRO A 46 20.49 6.04 -15.83
C PRO A 46 20.80 4.56 -16.10
N GLU A 47 19.79 3.72 -15.98
CA GLU A 47 19.86 2.30 -16.36
C GLU A 47 19.38 2.10 -17.80
N GLU A 48 19.90 1.08 -18.48
CA GLU A 48 19.53 0.78 -19.88
C GLU A 48 18.05 0.40 -20.02
N ARG A 49 17.48 -0.28 -19.01
CA ARG A 49 16.06 -0.65 -18.93
C ARG A 49 15.32 0.37 -18.11
N ASN A 50 14.61 1.24 -18.78
CA ASN A 50 13.94 2.37 -18.16
C ASN A 50 12.47 2.06 -17.90
N GLN A 51 12.06 2.12 -16.64
CA GLN A 51 10.66 2.14 -16.21
C GLN A 51 10.37 3.49 -15.57
N ILE A 52 9.16 3.99 -15.77
CA ILE A 52 8.69 5.16 -15.04
C ILE A 52 8.30 4.71 -13.65
N ALA A 53 8.93 5.29 -12.64
CA ALA A 53 8.62 5.05 -11.24
C ALA A 53 8.45 6.39 -10.51
N ALA A 54 7.56 6.41 -9.53
CA ALA A 54 7.38 7.52 -8.60
C ALA A 54 7.54 7.01 -7.17
N ILE A 55 8.15 7.80 -6.31
CA ILE A 55 8.21 7.57 -4.88
C ILE A 55 7.27 8.54 -4.21
N ILE A 56 6.36 8.00 -3.43
CA ILE A 56 5.31 8.75 -2.76
C ILE A 56 5.48 8.57 -1.25
N PRO A 57 6.11 9.52 -0.58
CA PRO A 57 6.06 9.58 0.87
C PRO A 57 4.67 10.03 1.30
N THR A 58 4.17 9.49 2.39
CA THR A 58 2.93 9.94 3.03
C THR A 58 3.10 9.96 4.53
N GLY A 59 2.46 10.91 5.21
CA GLY A 59 2.63 11.04 6.64
C GLY A 59 1.63 11.99 7.31
N PRO A 60 1.64 12.06 8.64
CA PRO A 60 0.70 12.87 9.41
C PRO A 60 0.92 14.39 9.24
N ALA A 61 2.03 14.80 8.63
CA ALA A 61 2.31 16.19 8.32
C ALA A 61 1.79 16.63 6.95
N ASP A 62 1.25 15.71 6.16
CA ASP A 62 0.66 16.04 4.86
C ASP A 62 -0.56 16.94 5.03
N PRO A 63 -0.79 17.89 4.12
CA PRO A 63 -1.97 18.76 4.16
C PRO A 63 -3.29 18.04 3.88
N ALA A 64 -3.22 16.79 3.39
CA ALA A 64 -4.35 15.91 3.12
C ALA A 64 -3.97 14.45 3.40
N ASP A 65 -4.96 13.57 3.54
CA ASP A 65 -4.77 12.13 3.72
C ASP A 65 -4.30 11.51 2.38
N SER A 66 -3.04 11.75 2.01
CA SER A 66 -2.49 11.50 0.67
C SER A 66 -2.62 10.04 0.25
N TRP A 67 -2.32 9.08 1.14
CA TRP A 67 -2.44 7.65 0.83
C TRP A 67 -3.88 7.23 0.54
N GLN A 68 -4.83 7.76 1.30
CA GLN A 68 -6.26 7.57 1.08
C GLN A 68 -6.69 8.04 -0.32
N LEU A 69 -6.25 9.23 -0.71
CA LEU A 69 -6.58 9.80 -2.03
C LEU A 69 -5.97 8.97 -3.16
N ILE A 70 -4.75 8.47 -3.00
CA ILE A 70 -4.08 7.60 -3.97
C ILE A 70 -4.85 6.30 -4.17
N VAL A 71 -5.29 5.65 -3.08
CA VAL A 71 -6.08 4.41 -3.17
C VAL A 71 -7.45 4.66 -3.80
N ALA A 72 -8.10 5.77 -3.45
CA ALA A 72 -9.37 6.16 -4.05
C ALA A 72 -9.23 6.45 -5.55
N GLU A 73 -8.18 7.15 -5.96
CA GLU A 73 -7.89 7.42 -7.37
C GLU A 73 -7.52 6.14 -8.14
N ALA A 74 -6.77 5.23 -7.53
CA ALA A 74 -6.50 3.92 -8.10
C ALA A 74 -7.81 3.15 -8.39
N ALA A 75 -8.76 3.18 -7.44
CA ALA A 75 -10.07 2.58 -7.62
C ALA A 75 -10.89 3.27 -8.71
N ASN A 76 -10.84 4.60 -8.79
CA ASN A 76 -11.57 5.38 -9.80
C ASN A 76 -11.00 5.20 -11.21
N SER A 77 -9.68 5.13 -11.35
CA SER A 77 -8.99 5.00 -12.64
C SER A 77 -8.98 3.57 -13.20
N ALA A 78 -9.14 2.56 -12.35
CA ALA A 78 -9.17 1.15 -12.76
C ALA A 78 -10.33 0.87 -13.74
N ARG A 79 -10.02 0.14 -14.81
CA ARG A 79 -10.99 -0.21 -15.87
C ARG A 79 -11.32 -1.69 -15.96
N ARG A 80 -10.38 -2.57 -15.58
CA ARG A 80 -10.53 -4.03 -15.69
C ARG A 80 -10.29 -4.72 -14.36
N LYS A 81 -9.21 -4.40 -13.67
CA LYS A 81 -8.85 -5.06 -12.42
C LYS A 81 -8.15 -4.11 -11.44
N LEU A 82 -8.45 -4.31 -10.19
CA LEU A 82 -7.76 -3.70 -9.05
C LEU A 82 -7.51 -4.80 -8.02
N TRP A 83 -6.26 -5.24 -7.91
CA TRP A 83 -5.88 -6.29 -6.97
C TRP A 83 -4.96 -5.72 -5.90
N ILE A 84 -5.35 -5.90 -4.66
CA ILE A 84 -4.63 -5.36 -3.51
C ILE A 84 -4.27 -6.49 -2.56
N ALA A 85 -3.04 -6.50 -2.07
CA ALA A 85 -2.64 -7.35 -0.97
C ALA A 85 -2.20 -6.47 0.20
N SER A 86 -2.78 -6.68 1.37
CA SER A 86 -2.48 -5.94 2.59
C SER A 86 -2.69 -6.81 3.82
N PRO A 87 -1.88 -6.68 4.87
CA PRO A 87 -2.13 -7.39 6.12
C PRO A 87 -3.40 -6.93 6.83
N TYR A 88 -3.87 -5.71 6.55
CA TYR A 88 -5.04 -5.13 7.19
C TYR A 88 -6.02 -4.58 6.15
N PHE A 89 -7.31 -4.64 6.50
CA PHE A 89 -8.40 -4.07 5.71
C PHE A 89 -9.39 -3.37 6.64
N VAL A 90 -9.03 -2.13 6.97
CA VAL A 90 -9.83 -1.22 7.78
C VAL A 90 -9.86 0.15 7.06
N PRO A 91 -10.41 0.18 5.83
CA PRO A 91 -10.46 1.41 5.02
C PRO A 91 -11.40 2.42 5.67
N ASP A 92 -11.19 3.69 5.37
CA ASP A 92 -12.20 4.69 5.65
C ASP A 92 -13.37 4.61 4.65
N GLU A 93 -14.39 5.41 4.90
CA GLU A 93 -15.62 5.43 4.09
C GLU A 93 -15.35 5.85 2.64
N GLY A 94 -14.44 6.79 2.41
CA GLY A 94 -14.09 7.28 1.08
C GLY A 94 -13.43 6.21 0.22
N VAL A 95 -12.45 5.50 0.77
CA VAL A 95 -11.77 4.38 0.10
C VAL A 95 -12.74 3.23 -0.14
N LEU A 96 -13.55 2.87 0.87
CA LEU A 96 -14.53 1.79 0.73
C LEU A 96 -15.53 2.10 -0.38
N THR A 97 -16.07 3.32 -0.42
CA THR A 97 -17.01 3.77 -1.46
C THR A 97 -16.36 3.73 -2.85
N ALA A 98 -15.12 4.15 -2.98
CA ALA A 98 -14.39 4.10 -4.26
C ALA A 98 -14.19 2.64 -4.75
N LEU A 99 -13.84 1.71 -3.85
CA LEU A 99 -13.71 0.29 -4.16
C LEU A 99 -15.05 -0.33 -4.58
N GLN A 100 -16.14 0.00 -3.88
CA GLN A 100 -17.50 -0.43 -4.24
C GLN A 100 -17.89 0.10 -5.62
N ALA A 101 -17.69 1.38 -5.88
CA ALA A 101 -17.99 2.00 -7.17
C ALA A 101 -17.16 1.37 -8.30
N ALA A 102 -15.88 1.06 -8.08
CA ALA A 102 -15.07 0.34 -9.05
C ALA A 102 -15.66 -1.03 -9.38
N SER A 103 -16.04 -1.79 -8.36
CA SER A 103 -16.65 -3.11 -8.54
C SER A 103 -17.99 -3.05 -9.28
N ILE A 104 -18.86 -2.09 -8.95
CA ILE A 104 -20.14 -1.87 -9.66
C ILE A 104 -19.90 -1.52 -11.14
N ARG A 105 -18.83 -0.78 -11.47
CA ARG A 105 -18.44 -0.48 -12.85
C ARG A 105 -17.94 -1.72 -13.62
N GLY A 106 -17.83 -2.89 -12.97
CA GLY A 106 -17.37 -4.13 -13.56
C GLY A 106 -15.85 -4.37 -13.44
N VAL A 107 -15.15 -3.57 -12.63
CA VAL A 107 -13.74 -3.82 -12.31
C VAL A 107 -13.64 -5.06 -11.42
N ASP A 108 -12.73 -5.99 -11.75
CA ASP A 108 -12.41 -7.14 -10.90
C ASP A 108 -11.60 -6.67 -9.67
N VAL A 109 -12.31 -6.34 -8.59
CA VAL A 109 -11.70 -5.88 -7.34
C VAL A 109 -11.43 -7.09 -6.43
N ARG A 110 -10.14 -7.33 -6.11
CA ARG A 110 -9.71 -8.39 -5.21
C ARG A 110 -8.82 -7.85 -4.11
N ILE A 111 -9.10 -8.26 -2.88
CA ILE A 111 -8.29 -7.90 -1.72
C ILE A 111 -7.83 -9.19 -1.05
N LEU A 112 -6.51 -9.39 -1.02
CA LEU A 112 -5.87 -10.53 -0.39
C LEU A 112 -5.42 -10.14 1.01
N LEU A 113 -5.90 -10.88 2.00
CA LEU A 113 -5.69 -10.68 3.42
C LEU A 113 -5.06 -11.92 4.06
N PRO A 114 -4.34 -11.80 5.19
CA PRO A 114 -3.85 -12.97 5.90
C PRO A 114 -5.00 -13.78 6.51
N GLU A 115 -4.84 -15.09 6.56
CA GLU A 115 -5.75 -15.99 7.29
C GLU A 115 -5.65 -15.79 8.79
N ARG A 116 -4.42 -15.63 9.29
CA ARG A 116 -4.11 -15.51 10.72
C ARG A 116 -3.82 -14.08 11.09
N ALA A 117 -4.40 -13.63 12.19
CA ALA A 117 -4.16 -12.31 12.74
C ALA A 117 -2.83 -12.25 13.52
N ASP A 118 -2.06 -11.18 13.32
CA ASP A 118 -1.03 -10.73 14.25
C ASP A 118 -1.64 -9.86 15.37
N HIS A 119 -2.59 -9.01 15.00
CA HIS A 119 -3.39 -8.17 15.90
C HIS A 119 -4.87 -8.54 15.84
N LEU A 120 -5.34 -9.22 16.88
CA LEU A 120 -6.70 -9.76 16.93
C LEU A 120 -7.78 -8.69 16.72
N LEU A 121 -7.64 -7.52 17.33
CA LEU A 121 -8.64 -6.44 17.22
C LEU A 121 -8.75 -5.91 15.79
N VAL A 122 -7.62 -5.70 15.12
CA VAL A 122 -7.61 -5.22 13.72
C VAL A 122 -8.19 -6.28 12.77
N TRP A 123 -7.88 -7.55 13.03
CA TRP A 123 -8.44 -8.66 12.27
C TRP A 123 -9.97 -8.79 12.46
N LEU A 124 -10.46 -8.65 13.70
CA LEU A 124 -11.91 -8.64 13.99
C LEU A 124 -12.60 -7.44 13.34
N SER A 125 -11.98 -6.26 13.36
CA SER A 125 -12.51 -5.07 12.68
C SER A 125 -12.70 -5.27 11.19
N ALA A 126 -11.83 -6.05 10.53
CA ALA A 126 -11.97 -6.35 9.12
C ALA A 126 -13.29 -7.04 8.75
N PHE A 127 -13.88 -7.81 9.66
CA PHE A 127 -15.16 -8.51 9.39
C PHE A 127 -16.33 -7.56 9.17
N SER A 128 -16.35 -6.40 9.83
CA SER A 128 -17.40 -5.40 9.62
C SER A 128 -17.38 -4.86 8.18
N TYR A 129 -16.22 -4.83 7.54
CA TYR A 129 -16.07 -4.41 6.15
C TYR A 129 -16.43 -5.49 5.14
N TYR A 130 -16.50 -6.77 5.54
CA TYR A 130 -16.93 -7.86 4.66
C TYR A 130 -18.38 -7.72 4.25
N GLU A 131 -19.25 -7.41 5.22
CA GLU A 131 -20.66 -7.17 4.95
C GLU A 131 -20.90 -5.97 4.04
N GLN A 132 -19.97 -5.01 4.06
CA GLN A 132 -19.99 -3.82 3.22
C GLN A 132 -19.29 -3.98 1.88
N SER A 133 -18.52 -5.04 1.68
CA SER A 133 -17.72 -5.26 0.45
C SER A 133 -18.31 -6.34 -0.45
N ILE A 134 -18.67 -7.48 0.13
CA ILE A 134 -19.12 -8.68 -0.62
C ILE A 134 -20.38 -8.42 -1.46
N PRO A 135 -21.42 -7.72 -0.94
CA PRO A 135 -22.63 -7.44 -1.73
C PRO A 135 -22.38 -6.61 -3.00
N TYR A 136 -21.30 -5.85 -3.01
CA TYR A 136 -20.90 -5.03 -4.17
C TYR A 136 -20.00 -5.78 -5.16
N GLY A 137 -19.68 -7.07 -4.91
CA GLY A 137 -18.88 -7.90 -5.80
C GLY A 137 -17.38 -7.86 -5.54
N ILE A 138 -16.92 -7.16 -4.48
CA ILE A 138 -15.52 -7.16 -4.06
C ILE A 138 -15.16 -8.55 -3.54
N ARG A 139 -14.08 -9.14 -4.06
CA ARG A 139 -13.61 -10.46 -3.65
C ARG A 139 -12.56 -10.35 -2.56
N LEU A 140 -12.90 -10.80 -1.35
CA LEU A 140 -11.99 -10.89 -0.22
C LEU A 140 -11.39 -12.30 -0.17
N LEU A 141 -10.07 -12.39 -0.35
CA LEU A 141 -9.33 -13.64 -0.43
C LEU A 141 -8.46 -13.81 0.82
N ARG A 142 -8.27 -15.06 1.25
CA ARG A 142 -7.44 -15.40 2.41
C ARG A 142 -6.16 -16.11 2.01
N TYR A 143 -5.03 -15.64 2.53
CA TYR A 143 -3.73 -16.26 2.32
C TYR A 143 -3.43 -17.28 3.43
N HIS A 144 -3.27 -18.57 3.07
CA HIS A 144 -3.14 -19.68 4.01
C HIS A 144 -1.71 -20.19 4.25
N ARG A 145 -0.74 -19.79 3.41
CA ARG A 145 0.62 -20.37 3.39
C ARG A 145 1.62 -19.65 4.30
N GLY A 146 1.16 -19.10 5.42
CA GLY A 146 1.96 -18.31 6.34
C GLY A 146 1.34 -16.95 6.62
N PHE A 147 2.14 -15.96 6.99
CA PHE A 147 1.68 -14.61 7.28
C PHE A 147 1.89 -13.68 6.08
N LEU A 148 0.79 -13.18 5.54
CA LEU A 148 0.82 -12.17 4.48
C LEU A 148 1.10 -10.80 5.10
N HIS A 149 2.27 -10.22 4.77
CA HIS A 149 2.64 -8.90 5.27
C HIS A 149 2.94 -7.90 4.14
N GLN A 150 2.88 -8.34 2.89
CA GLN A 150 3.10 -7.46 1.73
C GLN A 150 1.99 -6.39 1.62
N LYS A 151 2.37 -5.22 1.13
CA LYS A 151 1.48 -4.12 0.75
C LYS A 151 1.74 -3.84 -0.72
N VAL A 152 0.84 -4.33 -1.56
CA VAL A 152 0.98 -4.26 -3.02
C VAL A 152 -0.37 -3.97 -3.64
N MET A 153 -0.40 -3.12 -4.65
CA MET A 153 -1.57 -2.82 -5.46
C MET A 153 -1.23 -2.97 -6.94
N LEU A 154 -2.10 -3.63 -7.69
CA LEU A 154 -1.98 -3.83 -9.14
C LEU A 154 -3.20 -3.27 -9.84
N ILE A 155 -3.00 -2.43 -10.84
CA ILE A 155 -4.05 -1.77 -11.59
C ILE A 155 -3.88 -2.07 -13.08
N ASP A 156 -4.84 -2.77 -13.68
CA ASP A 156 -5.00 -3.01 -15.13
C ASP A 156 -3.76 -3.56 -15.86
N ASP A 157 -2.87 -4.29 -15.20
CA ASP A 157 -1.56 -4.73 -15.74
C ASP A 157 -0.64 -3.58 -16.22
N ARG A 158 -0.92 -2.37 -15.81
CA ARG A 158 -0.21 -1.17 -16.26
C ARG A 158 0.55 -0.49 -15.15
N LEU A 159 0.05 -0.57 -13.93
CA LEU A 159 0.64 0.07 -12.76
C LEU A 159 0.71 -0.93 -11.61
N ALA A 160 1.85 -0.98 -10.96
CA ALA A 160 2.06 -1.67 -9.70
C ALA A 160 2.53 -0.66 -8.65
N ALA A 161 2.01 -0.76 -7.46
CA ALA A 161 2.51 -0.01 -6.32
C ALA A 161 2.89 -0.98 -5.21
N GLY A 162 3.96 -0.68 -4.49
CA GLY A 162 4.41 -1.48 -3.35
C GLY A 162 5.17 -0.63 -2.36
N GLY A 163 5.00 -0.90 -1.07
CA GLY A 163 5.62 -0.08 -0.04
C GLY A 163 5.29 -0.52 1.37
N THR A 164 5.25 0.46 2.28
CA THR A 164 4.98 0.22 3.70
C THR A 164 3.52 0.46 4.09
N ALA A 165 2.76 1.21 3.28
CA ALA A 165 1.40 1.65 3.60
C ALA A 165 0.36 0.54 3.50
N ASN A 166 -0.36 0.30 4.60
CA ASN A 166 -1.47 -0.64 4.69
C ASN A 166 -2.79 0.00 4.21
N LEU A 167 -3.82 -0.84 4.05
CA LEU A 167 -5.21 -0.40 3.88
C LEU A 167 -5.89 -0.23 5.24
N ASP A 168 -5.39 0.70 6.05
CA ASP A 168 -5.96 1.03 7.35
C ASP A 168 -5.81 2.52 7.70
N ASN A 169 -6.60 2.97 8.66
CA ASN A 169 -6.62 4.36 9.12
C ASN A 169 -5.28 4.84 9.70
N ARG A 170 -4.42 3.94 10.18
CA ARG A 170 -3.09 4.33 10.68
C ARG A 170 -2.18 4.73 9.53
N SER A 171 -2.14 3.93 8.47
CA SER A 171 -1.36 4.25 7.27
C SER A 171 -1.95 5.45 6.52
N PHE A 172 -3.26 5.67 6.61
CA PHE A 172 -3.88 6.84 5.99
C PHE A 172 -3.53 8.17 6.68
N ARG A 173 -3.33 8.17 8.01
CA ARG A 173 -3.34 9.42 8.79
C ARG A 173 -2.22 9.59 9.81
N LEU A 174 -1.62 8.52 10.28
CA LEU A 174 -0.76 8.56 11.48
C LEU A 174 0.67 8.10 11.22
N ASN A 175 0.89 7.20 10.30
CA ASN A 175 2.20 6.64 10.03
C ASN A 175 2.94 7.47 8.97
N PHE A 176 4.26 7.51 9.09
CA PHE A 176 5.12 7.86 7.96
C PHE A 176 5.27 6.61 7.10
N GLU A 177 4.89 6.70 5.84
CA GLU A 177 4.89 5.57 4.90
C GLU A 177 5.58 5.97 3.60
N ILE A 178 6.08 4.96 2.88
CA ILE A 178 6.69 5.14 1.56
C ILE A 178 6.12 4.11 0.59
N THR A 179 5.70 4.56 -0.58
CA THR A 179 5.19 3.72 -1.67
C THR A 179 5.90 4.06 -2.98
N GLY A 180 6.28 3.03 -3.72
CA GLY A 180 6.91 3.15 -5.04
C GLY A 180 6.14 2.39 -6.11
#